data_d960236aa20cd1fac894eff691d8216c
#
_entry.id   d960236aa20cd1fac894eff691d8216c
#
_cell.length_a   1.000
_cell.length_b   1.000
_cell.length_c   1.000
_cell.angle_alpha   90.00
_cell.angle_beta   90.00
_cell.angle_gamma   90.00
#
_symmetry.space_group_name_H-M   'P 1'
#
loop_
_entity.id
_entity.type
_entity.pdbx_description
1 polymer ?
#
loop_
_entity_poly.entity_id
_entity_poly.type
_entity_poly.pdbx_seq_one_letter_code
_entity_poly.pdbx_strand_id
1 'polypeptide(L)'
;GQTSSYRGNAVSFMPEYSFHWHGQSEKLYLFEAPIDMLSFISMHKENWRDHSYAAACCISSRVMYQMMKDNPNIQKVYLCLDNDFAGEIGSKRISEELLQKGIDYEILIPTRKDWNEDRQAACANAPHKSAEFPISEESEDQLCPVLQL
;
A
#
# COMPACT_ATOMS: atom_id res chain seq x y z
N GLY A 1 -1.06 33.86 2.03
CA GLY A 1 -0.58 32.90 1.05
C GLY A 1 -1.71 32.02 0.56
N GLN A 2 -2.08 32.16 -0.72
CA GLN A 2 -3.02 31.22 -1.34
C GLN A 2 -2.31 29.89 -1.50
N THR A 3 -2.70 28.88 -0.75
CA THR A 3 -2.34 27.48 -1.03
C THR A 3 -3.09 27.09 -2.30
N SER A 4 -2.39 26.96 -3.41
CA SER A 4 -2.99 26.44 -4.64
C SER A 4 -3.48 25.02 -4.38
N SER A 5 -4.78 24.80 -4.52
CA SER A 5 -5.43 23.50 -4.40
C SER A 5 -5.24 22.67 -5.68
N TYR A 6 -4.02 22.59 -6.22
CA TYR A 6 -3.73 21.75 -7.36
C TYR A 6 -3.75 20.27 -6.90
N ARG A 7 -4.79 19.55 -7.26
CA ARG A 7 -4.93 18.11 -7.07
C ARG A 7 -4.82 17.44 -8.43
N GLY A 8 -3.60 17.33 -8.96
CA GLY A 8 -3.38 16.68 -10.25
C GLY A 8 -2.02 15.99 -10.28
N ASN A 9 -1.89 15.03 -11.17
CA ASN A 9 -0.61 14.39 -11.44
C ASN A 9 0.29 15.32 -12.24
N ALA A 10 1.62 15.12 -12.14
CA ALA A 10 2.58 15.83 -12.98
C ALA A 10 2.29 15.61 -14.47
N VAL A 11 2.66 16.57 -15.33
CA VAL A 11 2.41 16.50 -16.79
C VAL A 11 3.02 15.25 -17.44
N SER A 12 4.08 14.69 -16.85
CA SER A 12 4.76 13.47 -17.31
C SER A 12 4.31 12.20 -16.57
N PHE A 13 3.24 12.27 -15.78
CA PHE A 13 2.75 11.10 -15.04
C PHE A 13 2.17 10.06 -16.02
N MET A 14 2.68 8.83 -15.90
CA MET A 14 2.24 7.67 -16.66
C MET A 14 1.46 6.74 -15.72
N PRO A 15 0.12 6.70 -15.80
CA PRO A 15 -0.72 5.95 -14.86
C PRO A 15 -0.43 4.44 -14.83
N GLU A 16 0.07 3.89 -15.90
CA GLU A 16 0.47 2.48 -16.03
C GLU A 16 1.72 2.12 -15.21
N TYR A 17 2.52 3.12 -14.82
CA TYR A 17 3.73 2.96 -14.01
C TYR A 17 3.58 3.60 -12.62
N SER A 18 2.36 3.69 -12.11
CA SER A 18 2.12 4.18 -10.76
C SER A 18 2.69 3.25 -9.70
N PHE A 19 2.64 3.67 -8.43
CA PHE A 19 3.23 2.93 -7.32
C PHE A 19 2.71 1.49 -7.23
N HIS A 20 3.60 0.50 -7.32
CA HIS A 20 3.23 -0.91 -7.37
C HIS A 20 4.32 -1.84 -6.84
N TRP A 21 3.92 -3.09 -6.56
CA TRP A 21 4.79 -4.22 -6.20
C TRP A 21 4.37 -5.45 -7.00
N HIS A 22 5.34 -6.13 -7.61
CA HIS A 22 5.12 -7.40 -8.32
C HIS A 22 5.44 -8.58 -7.42
N GLY A 23 4.44 -9.41 -7.13
CA GLY A 23 4.57 -10.73 -6.54
C GLY A 23 4.46 -11.83 -7.59
N GLN A 24 4.55 -13.09 -7.18
CA GLN A 24 4.49 -14.26 -8.06
C GLN A 24 3.14 -15.00 -8.03
N SER A 25 2.26 -14.64 -7.09
CA SER A 25 0.95 -15.29 -6.98
C SER A 25 -0.05 -14.79 -8.02
N GLU A 26 -1.18 -15.46 -8.07
CA GLU A 26 -2.32 -15.13 -8.93
C GLU A 26 -3.13 -13.90 -8.48
N LYS A 27 -2.76 -13.25 -7.36
CA LYS A 27 -3.54 -12.19 -6.71
C LYS A 27 -2.94 -10.82 -6.96
N LEU A 28 -3.78 -9.88 -7.36
CA LEU A 28 -3.46 -8.45 -7.47
C LEU A 28 -4.44 -7.63 -6.63
N TYR A 29 -3.90 -6.77 -5.77
CA TYR A 29 -4.67 -5.85 -4.94
C TYR A 29 -4.53 -4.42 -5.47
N LEU A 30 -5.66 -3.77 -5.76
CA LEU A 30 -5.71 -2.40 -6.31
C LEU A 30 -6.24 -1.42 -5.28
N PHE A 31 -5.47 -0.38 -5.00
CA PHE A 31 -5.77 0.69 -4.04
C PHE A 31 -5.91 2.03 -4.77
N GLU A 32 -6.52 3.02 -4.10
CA GLU A 32 -6.60 4.38 -4.63
C GLU A 32 -5.28 5.13 -4.45
N ALA A 33 -4.65 5.02 -3.28
CA ALA A 33 -3.42 5.73 -2.95
C ALA A 33 -2.31 4.79 -2.41
N PRO A 34 -1.02 5.16 -2.57
CA PRO A 34 0.10 4.39 -2.04
C PRO A 34 0.05 4.18 -0.53
N ILE A 35 -0.45 5.17 0.22
CA ILE A 35 -0.54 5.08 1.68
C ILE A 35 -1.52 3.97 2.12
N ASP A 36 -2.61 3.79 1.40
CA ASP A 36 -3.60 2.75 1.67
C ASP A 36 -3.05 1.37 1.36
N MET A 37 -2.35 1.23 0.23
CA MET A 37 -1.64 0.00 -0.13
C MET A 37 -0.65 -0.41 0.96
N LEU A 38 0.21 0.51 1.42
CA LEU A 38 1.20 0.24 2.47
C LEU A 38 0.55 -0.07 3.82
N SER A 39 -0.55 0.61 4.15
CA SER A 39 -1.33 0.38 5.36
C SER A 39 -1.96 -1.00 5.35
N PHE A 40 -2.59 -1.40 4.24
CA PHE A 40 -3.14 -2.74 4.06
C PHE A 40 -2.06 -3.81 4.22
N ILE A 41 -0.93 -3.70 3.53
CA ILE A 41 0.20 -4.64 3.64
C ILE A 41 0.70 -4.73 5.08
N SER A 42 0.78 -3.61 5.80
CA SER A 42 1.26 -3.60 7.19
C SER A 42 0.33 -4.33 8.17
N MET A 43 -0.97 -4.38 7.87
CA MET A 43 -1.97 -5.13 8.63
C MET A 43 -2.08 -6.60 8.21
N HIS A 44 -1.70 -6.92 6.96
CA HIS A 44 -1.79 -8.25 6.36
C HIS A 44 -0.40 -8.75 5.95
N LYS A 45 0.49 -8.90 6.91
CA LYS A 45 1.92 -9.18 6.69
C LYS A 45 2.20 -10.59 6.17
N GLU A 46 1.28 -11.51 6.35
CA GLU A 46 1.47 -12.91 5.97
C GLU A 46 1.52 -13.04 4.44
N ASN A 47 2.63 -13.58 3.95
CA ASN A 47 2.86 -13.83 2.52
C ASN A 47 2.68 -12.60 1.60
N TRP A 48 2.77 -11.39 2.14
CA TRP A 48 2.51 -10.19 1.34
C TRP A 48 3.41 -10.06 0.11
N ARG A 49 4.66 -10.55 0.19
CA ARG A 49 5.62 -10.50 -0.92
C ARG A 49 5.23 -11.36 -2.11
N ASP A 50 4.40 -12.37 -1.87
CA ASP A 50 3.95 -13.29 -2.92
C ASP A 50 2.84 -12.67 -3.77
N HIS A 51 2.12 -11.68 -3.27
CA HIS A 51 1.03 -11.03 -3.96
C HIS A 51 1.49 -9.76 -4.69
N SER A 52 0.73 -9.37 -5.72
CA SER A 52 0.94 -8.12 -6.44
C SER A 52 0.04 -7.02 -5.89
N TYR A 53 0.54 -5.78 -5.87
CA TYR A 53 -0.16 -4.62 -5.35
C TYR A 53 0.04 -3.41 -6.24
N ALA A 54 -0.98 -2.58 -6.41
CA ALA A 54 -0.90 -1.34 -7.16
C ALA A 54 -1.74 -0.24 -6.52
N ALA A 55 -1.27 1.01 -6.62
CA ALA A 55 -2.02 2.20 -6.29
C ALA A 55 -2.39 2.95 -7.57
N ALA A 56 -3.69 3.13 -7.81
CA ALA A 56 -4.21 3.68 -9.07
C ALA A 56 -4.00 5.19 -9.23
N CYS A 57 -3.70 5.92 -8.15
CA CYS A 57 -3.46 7.36 -8.16
C CYS A 57 -4.48 8.14 -9.02
N CYS A 58 -5.77 8.12 -8.67
CA CYS A 58 -6.93 8.69 -9.37
C CYS A 58 -7.87 7.65 -10.01
N ILE A 59 -8.08 6.51 -9.39
CA ILE A 59 -9.05 5.48 -9.80
C ILE A 59 -8.92 5.11 -11.29
N SER A 60 -7.67 4.94 -11.75
CA SER A 60 -7.38 4.45 -13.10
C SER A 60 -7.11 2.94 -13.07
N SER A 61 -7.77 2.19 -13.95
CA SER A 61 -7.50 0.76 -14.10
C SER A 61 -6.22 0.43 -14.90
N ARG A 62 -5.51 1.45 -15.42
CA ARG A 62 -4.35 1.26 -16.32
C ARG A 62 -3.21 0.49 -15.68
N VAL A 63 -2.81 0.85 -14.45
CA VAL A 63 -1.73 0.14 -13.74
C VAL A 63 -2.09 -1.32 -13.51
N MET A 64 -3.33 -1.61 -13.18
CA MET A 64 -3.84 -2.97 -13.00
C MET A 64 -3.67 -3.80 -14.29
N TYR A 65 -4.13 -3.28 -15.43
CA TYR A 65 -4.00 -3.98 -16.70
C TYR A 65 -2.55 -4.11 -17.18
N GLN A 66 -1.71 -3.10 -16.90
CA GLN A 66 -0.28 -3.22 -17.19
C GLN A 66 0.36 -4.33 -16.36
N MET A 67 0.06 -4.40 -15.06
CA MET A 67 0.58 -5.47 -14.20
C MET A 67 0.12 -6.86 -14.62
N MET A 68 -1.14 -7.01 -15.05
CA MET A 68 -1.66 -8.28 -15.58
C MET A 68 -0.98 -8.67 -16.90
N LYS A 69 -0.61 -7.69 -17.72
CA LYS A 69 0.15 -7.92 -18.95
C LYS A 69 1.60 -8.37 -18.64
N ASP A 70 2.22 -7.75 -17.63
CA ASP A 70 3.60 -8.05 -17.22
C ASP A 70 3.67 -9.38 -16.45
N ASN A 71 2.61 -9.76 -15.74
CA ASN A 71 2.51 -11.02 -15.00
C ASN A 71 1.22 -11.77 -15.38
N PRO A 72 1.27 -12.64 -16.40
CA PRO A 72 0.11 -13.43 -16.86
C PRO A 72 -0.43 -14.42 -15.82
N ASN A 73 0.28 -14.67 -14.70
CA ASN A 73 -0.20 -15.52 -13.62
C ASN A 73 -1.31 -14.86 -12.79
N ILE A 74 -1.50 -13.55 -12.90
CA ILE A 74 -2.57 -12.86 -12.18
C ILE A 74 -3.92 -13.31 -12.75
N GLN A 75 -4.76 -13.92 -11.92
CA GLN A 75 -6.07 -14.45 -12.27
C GLN A 75 -7.19 -13.81 -11.45
N LYS A 76 -6.87 -13.22 -10.30
CA LYS A 76 -7.85 -12.59 -9.41
C LYS A 76 -7.42 -11.19 -8.98
N VAL A 77 -8.35 -10.26 -9.07
CA VAL A 77 -8.15 -8.86 -8.67
C VAL A 77 -8.99 -8.54 -7.43
N TYR A 78 -8.35 -7.97 -6.41
CA TYR A 78 -9.01 -7.43 -5.23
C TYR A 78 -9.08 -5.90 -5.37
N LEU A 79 -10.29 -5.35 -5.43
CA LEU A 79 -10.55 -3.92 -5.47
C LEU A 79 -10.64 -3.39 -4.03
N CYS A 80 -9.63 -2.65 -3.60
CA CYS A 80 -9.45 -2.16 -2.23
C CYS A 80 -9.50 -0.62 -2.21
N LEU A 81 -10.47 -0.03 -2.91
CA LEU A 81 -10.65 1.43 -3.00
C LEU A 81 -11.23 1.99 -1.69
N ASP A 82 -11.25 3.31 -1.57
CA ASP A 82 -11.75 4.00 -0.39
C ASP A 82 -13.24 3.73 -0.14
N ASN A 83 -13.64 3.75 1.11
CA ASN A 83 -15.04 3.60 1.53
C ASN A 83 -15.76 4.96 1.48
N ASP A 84 -15.81 5.53 0.29
CA ASP A 84 -16.55 6.75 -0.01
C ASP A 84 -17.26 6.67 -1.36
N PHE A 85 -18.00 7.71 -1.73
CA PHE A 85 -18.76 7.71 -2.97
C PHE A 85 -17.91 7.54 -4.23
N ALA A 86 -16.71 8.11 -4.25
CA ALA A 86 -15.80 7.98 -5.39
C ALA A 86 -15.25 6.56 -5.51
N GLY A 87 -14.86 5.95 -4.38
CA GLY A 87 -14.39 4.56 -4.30
C GLY A 87 -15.48 3.56 -4.70
N GLU A 88 -16.75 3.81 -4.30
CA GLU A 88 -17.89 2.98 -4.70
C GLU A 88 -18.09 3.01 -6.23
N ILE A 89 -18.14 4.20 -6.83
CA ILE A 89 -18.26 4.36 -8.28
C ILE A 89 -17.06 3.72 -9.01
N GLY A 90 -15.85 3.93 -8.50
CA GLY A 90 -14.63 3.35 -9.05
C GLY A 90 -14.66 1.83 -9.02
N SER A 91 -15.02 1.25 -7.88
CA SER A 91 -15.14 -0.20 -7.70
C SER A 91 -16.17 -0.81 -8.64
N LYS A 92 -17.34 -0.18 -8.75
CA LYS A 92 -18.39 -0.63 -9.67
C LYS A 92 -17.90 -0.61 -11.13
N ARG A 93 -17.31 0.49 -11.58
CA ARG A 93 -16.81 0.60 -12.96
C ARG A 93 -15.75 -0.44 -13.26
N ILE A 94 -14.74 -0.59 -12.38
CA ILE A 94 -13.64 -1.53 -12.60
C ILE A 94 -14.14 -2.97 -12.53
N SER A 95 -15.07 -3.28 -11.64
CA SER A 95 -15.65 -4.63 -11.55
C SER A 95 -16.43 -5.00 -12.81
N GLU A 96 -17.18 -4.05 -13.42
CA GLU A 96 -17.85 -4.25 -14.70
C GLU A 96 -16.84 -4.51 -15.83
N GLU A 97 -15.72 -3.78 -15.88
CA GLU A 97 -14.63 -4.01 -16.84
C GLU A 97 -14.02 -5.41 -16.69
N LEU A 98 -13.75 -5.84 -15.45
CA LEU A 98 -13.19 -7.16 -15.14
C LEU A 98 -14.16 -8.28 -15.53
N LEU A 99 -15.43 -8.12 -15.20
CA LEU A 99 -16.48 -9.07 -15.54
C LEU A 99 -16.59 -9.27 -17.06
N GLN A 100 -16.58 -8.18 -17.83
CA GLN A 100 -16.62 -8.23 -19.30
C GLN A 100 -15.40 -8.97 -19.90
N LYS A 101 -14.26 -8.93 -19.22
CA LYS A 101 -13.03 -9.62 -19.62
C LYS A 101 -12.90 -11.04 -19.06
N GLY A 102 -13.88 -11.50 -18.26
CA GLY A 102 -13.86 -12.82 -17.64
C GLY A 102 -12.77 -12.96 -16.56
N ILE A 103 -12.36 -11.86 -15.93
CA ILE A 103 -11.36 -11.84 -14.85
C ILE A 103 -12.08 -11.92 -13.52
N ASP A 104 -11.65 -12.85 -12.65
CA ASP A 104 -12.19 -12.98 -11.30
C ASP A 104 -11.83 -11.78 -10.42
N TYR A 105 -12.77 -11.32 -9.61
CA TYR A 105 -12.54 -10.18 -8.73
C TYR A 105 -13.30 -10.31 -7.42
N GLU A 106 -12.85 -9.54 -6.43
CA GLU A 106 -13.50 -9.35 -5.14
C GLU A 106 -13.36 -7.89 -4.70
N ILE A 107 -14.38 -7.33 -4.07
CA ILE A 107 -14.34 -5.98 -3.53
C ILE A 107 -14.09 -6.08 -2.02
N LEU A 108 -12.98 -5.50 -1.55
CA LEU A 108 -12.64 -5.36 -0.14
C LEU A 108 -12.83 -3.90 0.28
N ILE A 109 -13.66 -3.67 1.28
CA ILE A 109 -14.01 -2.33 1.76
C ILE A 109 -13.36 -2.11 3.13
N PRO A 110 -12.61 -1.02 3.34
CA PRO A 110 -12.12 -0.68 4.68
C PRO A 110 -13.28 -0.38 5.62
N THR A 111 -13.08 -0.62 6.91
CA THR A 111 -14.10 -0.37 7.95
C THR A 111 -14.35 1.13 8.15
N ARG A 112 -13.28 1.93 8.00
CA ARG A 112 -13.32 3.39 8.06
C ARG A 112 -13.33 3.97 6.64
N LYS A 113 -12.92 5.21 6.49
CA LYS A 113 -12.89 5.86 5.19
C LYS A 113 -11.90 5.19 4.23
N ASP A 114 -10.73 4.86 4.73
CA ASP A 114 -9.63 4.28 3.95
C ASP A 114 -8.79 3.29 4.80
N TRP A 115 -7.89 2.55 4.16
CA TRP A 115 -7.05 1.56 4.82
C TRP A 115 -6.02 2.17 5.78
N ASN A 116 -5.63 3.42 5.56
CA ASN A 116 -4.74 4.13 6.47
C ASN A 116 -5.45 4.47 7.79
N GLU A 117 -6.71 4.89 7.74
CA GLU A 117 -7.51 5.10 8.96
C GLU A 117 -7.75 3.79 9.72
N ASP A 118 -7.99 2.68 9.03
CA ASP A 118 -8.11 1.35 9.67
C ASP A 118 -6.82 0.95 10.37
N ARG A 119 -5.65 1.16 9.73
CA ARG A 119 -4.35 0.89 10.33
C ARG A 119 -4.09 1.76 11.56
N GLN A 120 -4.38 3.05 11.47
CA GLN A 120 -4.21 3.98 12.61
C GLN A 120 -5.06 3.56 13.80
N ALA A 121 -6.31 3.16 13.57
CA ALA A 121 -7.19 2.67 14.63
C ALA A 121 -6.69 1.35 15.24
N ALA A 122 -6.18 0.43 14.43
CA ALA A 122 -5.58 -0.82 14.93
C ALA A 122 -4.34 -0.55 15.79
N CYS A 123 -3.49 0.40 15.40
CA CYS A 123 -2.33 0.80 16.19
C CYS A 123 -2.70 1.48 17.52
N ALA A 124 -3.73 2.33 17.51
CA ALA A 124 -4.20 3.02 18.73
C ALA A 124 -4.78 2.05 19.78
N ASN A 125 -5.35 0.92 19.32
CA ASN A 125 -5.92 -0.13 20.18
C ASN A 125 -4.91 -1.21 20.57
N ALA A 126 -3.69 -1.20 20.02
CA ALA A 126 -2.64 -2.13 20.40
C ALA A 126 -2.11 -1.79 21.80
N PRO A 127 -1.91 -2.77 22.69
CA PRO A 127 -1.29 -2.52 23.99
C PRO A 127 0.11 -1.95 23.76
N HIS A 128 0.39 -0.81 24.41
CA HIS A 128 1.68 -0.14 24.35
C HIS A 128 2.75 -1.09 24.94
N LYS A 129 3.46 -1.81 24.09
CA LYS A 129 4.71 -2.43 24.50
C LYS A 129 5.72 -1.30 24.60
N SER A 130 5.96 -0.83 25.84
CA SER A 130 7.14 -0.02 26.11
C SER A 130 8.35 -0.82 25.65
N ALA A 131 9.01 -0.35 24.60
CA ALA A 131 10.31 -0.86 24.23
C ALA A 131 11.26 -0.39 25.32
N GLU A 132 11.50 -1.23 26.33
CA GLU A 132 12.68 -1.09 27.18
C GLU A 132 13.87 -1.39 26.26
N PHE A 133 14.50 -0.33 25.78
CA PHE A 133 15.84 -0.45 25.25
C PHE A 133 16.74 -0.77 26.44
N PRO A 134 17.45 -1.90 26.46
CA PRO A 134 18.47 -2.14 27.45
C PRO A 134 19.52 -1.04 27.27
N ILE A 135 19.61 -0.13 28.23
CA ILE A 135 20.74 0.76 28.37
C ILE A 135 21.89 -0.16 28.75
N SER A 136 22.76 -0.48 27.79
CA SER A 136 24.04 -1.08 28.10
C SER A 136 24.82 -0.02 28.89
N GLU A 137 25.01 -0.25 30.16
CA GLU A 137 26.01 0.45 30.95
C GLU A 137 27.37 0.13 30.29
N GLU A 138 27.85 1.05 29.45
CA GLU A 138 29.25 1.04 29.04
C GLU A 138 30.06 1.32 30.30
N SER A 139 30.76 0.30 30.79
CA SER A 139 31.78 0.42 31.81
C SER A 139 32.86 1.37 31.29
N GLU A 140 32.96 2.54 31.89
CA GLU A 140 34.16 3.38 31.84
C GLU A 140 35.32 2.58 32.46
N ASP A 141 36.17 1.99 31.62
CA ASP A 141 37.55 1.66 31.93
C ASP A 141 38.26 1.11 30.71
N GLN A 142 38.74 2.00 29.85
CA GLN A 142 39.94 1.76 29.06
C GLN A 142 40.62 3.08 28.73
N LEU A 143 41.45 3.50 29.70
CA LEU A 143 42.48 4.50 29.50
C LEU A 143 43.43 4.03 28.38
N CYS A 144 43.52 4.81 27.31
CA CYS A 144 44.56 4.65 26.29
C CYS A 144 45.95 4.93 26.93
N PRO A 145 46.95 4.08 26.73
CA PRO A 145 48.31 4.39 27.17
C PRO A 145 48.90 5.47 26.24
N VAL A 146 49.30 6.58 26.91
CA VAL A 146 50.07 7.65 26.28
C VAL A 146 51.44 7.11 25.91
N LEU A 147 51.81 7.11 24.62
CA LEU A 147 53.16 6.89 24.16
C LEU A 147 54.03 8.07 24.63
N GLN A 148 54.97 7.81 25.54
CA GLN A 148 56.11 8.68 25.83
C GLN A 148 57.23 8.39 24.85
N LEU A 149 57.63 9.44 24.13
CA LEU A 149 58.90 9.53 23.43
C LEU A 149 59.96 10.03 24.39
#